data_f960dfeba96e072811c918ec6668c7b4
#
_entry.id   f960dfeba96e072811c918ec6668c7b4
#
_cell.length_a   1.000
_cell.length_b   1.000
_cell.length_c   1.000
_cell.angle_alpha   90.00
_cell.angle_beta   90.00
_cell.angle_gamma   90.00
#
_symmetry.space_group_name_H-M   'P 1'
#
loop_
_entity.id
_entity.type
_entity.pdbx_description
1 polymer ?
#
loop_
_entity_poly.entity_id
_entity_poly.type
_entity_poly.pdbx_seq_one_letter_code
_entity_poly.pdbx_strand_id
1 'polypeptide(L)'
;FLFVMGVLAVTISSFYSKPDLMATLGYTEHQVELIGWNMEIVMEALEEPIIKGIVPAVLVAGILFHYGRSYAQMAMSKITKVIPIKIIVFLIVVILGLSSSIITAIIAALLLVELLNCMPLDRQTKINVVIIACFSIGLGAVLTPVGEPLSTIAITKLQGEPYNAGFFFLFNQLAVYI
;
A
#
# COMPACT_ATOMS: atom_id res chain seq x y z
N PHE A 1 -3.31 -11.93 -12.32
CA PHE A 1 -4.77 -11.98 -12.21
C PHE A 1 -5.38 -10.57 -12.19
N LEU A 2 -5.03 -9.70 -11.22
CA LEU A 2 -5.58 -8.32 -11.12
C LEU A 2 -5.36 -7.48 -12.39
N PHE A 3 -4.18 -7.57 -13.00
CA PHE A 3 -3.89 -6.89 -14.27
C PHE A 3 -4.84 -7.33 -15.39
N VAL A 4 -5.04 -8.64 -15.53
CA VAL A 4 -5.97 -9.19 -16.55
C VAL A 4 -7.41 -8.74 -16.29
N MET A 5 -7.85 -8.74 -15.02
CA MET A 5 -9.18 -8.25 -14.65
C MET A 5 -9.33 -6.75 -14.92
N GLY A 6 -8.29 -5.94 -14.66
CA GLY A 6 -8.30 -4.52 -14.99
C GLY A 6 -8.41 -4.28 -16.50
N VAL A 7 -7.61 -4.97 -17.31
CA VAL A 7 -7.68 -4.89 -18.78
C VAL A 7 -9.08 -5.31 -19.29
N LEU A 8 -9.64 -6.40 -18.75
CA LEU A 8 -10.99 -6.85 -19.12
C LEU A 8 -12.05 -5.81 -18.74
N ALA A 9 -11.98 -5.23 -17.56
CA ALA A 9 -12.92 -4.20 -17.11
C ALA A 9 -12.91 -2.98 -18.02
N VAL A 10 -11.72 -2.44 -18.37
CA VAL A 10 -11.58 -1.32 -19.31
C VAL A 10 -12.07 -1.69 -20.70
N THR A 11 -11.78 -2.90 -21.19
CA THR A 11 -12.25 -3.38 -22.50
C THR A 11 -13.77 -3.49 -22.54
N ILE A 12 -14.37 -4.08 -21.50
CA ILE A 12 -15.84 -4.21 -21.41
C ILE A 12 -16.49 -2.81 -21.34
N SER A 13 -15.96 -1.91 -20.54
CA SER A 13 -16.49 -0.55 -20.42
C SER A 13 -16.45 0.19 -21.77
N SER A 14 -15.42 -0.02 -22.59
CA SER A 14 -15.34 0.54 -23.95
C SER A 14 -16.48 0.10 -24.88
N PHE A 15 -16.95 -1.13 -24.73
CA PHE A 15 -18.08 -1.64 -25.54
C PHE A 15 -19.44 -1.15 -25.06
N TYR A 16 -19.59 -0.92 -23.74
CA TYR A 16 -20.86 -0.49 -23.14
C TYR A 16 -20.99 1.04 -23.00
N SER A 17 -19.95 1.78 -23.24
CA SER A 17 -19.92 3.25 -23.15
C SER A 17 -20.67 3.87 -24.34
N LYS A 18 -22.02 3.87 -24.25
CA LYS A 18 -22.86 4.64 -25.18
C LYS A 18 -23.18 5.98 -24.51
N PRO A 19 -22.93 7.13 -25.18
CA PRO A 19 -23.16 8.46 -24.61
C PRO A 19 -24.59 8.64 -24.10
N ASP A 20 -25.57 8.13 -24.85
CA ASP A 20 -27.00 8.24 -24.48
C ASP A 20 -27.36 7.46 -23.22
N LEU A 21 -26.74 6.30 -22.98
CA LEU A 21 -26.98 5.50 -21.78
C LEU A 21 -26.32 6.13 -20.55
N MET A 22 -25.12 6.70 -20.73
CA MET A 22 -24.39 7.35 -19.64
C MET A 22 -25.03 8.66 -19.23
N ALA A 23 -25.58 9.42 -20.16
CA ALA A 23 -26.34 10.63 -19.87
C ALA A 23 -27.60 10.32 -19.03
N THR A 24 -28.28 9.21 -19.32
CA THR A 24 -29.45 8.76 -18.53
C THR A 24 -29.07 8.30 -17.12
N LEU A 25 -27.82 7.87 -16.90
CA LEU A 25 -27.27 7.48 -15.60
C LEU A 25 -26.67 8.67 -14.82
N GLY A 26 -26.75 9.89 -15.37
CA GLY A 26 -26.30 11.11 -14.69
C GLY A 26 -24.79 11.40 -14.78
N TYR A 27 -24.07 10.73 -15.69
CA TYR A 27 -22.68 11.04 -15.97
C TYR A 27 -22.54 12.30 -16.84
N THR A 28 -21.57 13.14 -16.53
CA THR A 28 -21.25 14.33 -17.36
C THR A 28 -20.51 13.92 -18.63
N GLU A 29 -20.57 14.74 -19.68
CA GLU A 29 -19.86 14.48 -20.95
C GLU A 29 -18.38 14.20 -20.73
N HIS A 30 -17.71 14.95 -19.87
CA HIS A 30 -16.31 14.72 -19.52
C HIS A 30 -16.06 13.36 -18.84
N GLN A 31 -16.98 12.89 -18.01
CA GLN A 31 -16.89 11.56 -17.39
C GLN A 31 -17.10 10.43 -18.38
N VAL A 32 -17.89 10.67 -19.45
CA VAL A 32 -18.12 9.70 -20.51
C VAL A 32 -16.90 9.56 -21.43
N GLU A 33 -16.19 10.65 -21.71
CA GLU A 33 -14.94 10.64 -22.47
C GLU A 33 -13.82 9.85 -21.78
N LEU A 34 -13.86 9.78 -20.44
CA LEU A 34 -12.90 9.02 -19.64
C LEU A 34 -13.24 7.52 -19.50
N ILE A 35 -14.20 6.98 -20.27
CA ILE A 35 -14.58 5.58 -20.19
C ILE A 35 -14.04 4.80 -21.40
N GLY A 36 -13.28 3.74 -21.13
CA GLY A 36 -12.75 2.85 -22.16
C GLY A 36 -11.27 3.03 -22.49
N TRP A 37 -10.83 2.49 -23.62
CA TRP A 37 -9.45 2.63 -24.10
C TRP A 37 -9.29 3.98 -24.82
N ASN A 38 -8.87 4.99 -24.09
CA ASN A 38 -8.55 6.30 -24.62
C ASN A 38 -7.13 6.68 -24.18
N MET A 39 -6.38 7.33 -25.08
CA MET A 39 -5.02 7.81 -24.77
C MET A 39 -5.04 8.83 -23.63
N GLU A 40 -6.11 9.58 -23.51
CA GLU A 40 -6.33 10.57 -22.45
C GLU A 40 -6.40 9.90 -21.07
N ILE A 41 -7.14 8.80 -20.92
CA ILE A 41 -7.18 8.00 -19.69
C ILE A 41 -5.81 7.43 -19.33
N VAL A 42 -5.07 6.94 -20.33
CA VAL A 42 -3.72 6.40 -20.07
C VAL A 42 -2.79 7.51 -19.59
N MET A 43 -2.88 8.71 -20.20
CA MET A 43 -2.07 9.86 -19.77
C MET A 43 -2.49 10.35 -18.39
N GLU A 44 -3.79 10.49 -18.13
CA GLU A 44 -4.32 10.88 -16.83
C GLU A 44 -3.92 9.88 -15.74
N ALA A 45 -4.05 8.57 -16.00
CA ALA A 45 -3.60 7.53 -15.08
C ALA A 45 -2.09 7.59 -14.82
N LEU A 46 -1.27 7.89 -15.84
CA LEU A 46 0.17 8.07 -15.66
C LEU A 46 0.52 9.38 -14.94
N GLU A 47 -0.36 10.39 -15.04
CA GLU A 47 -0.20 11.67 -14.35
C GLU A 47 -0.69 11.64 -12.90
N GLU A 48 -1.49 10.65 -12.52
CA GLU A 48 -1.94 10.46 -11.15
C GLU A 48 -0.78 10.53 -10.16
N PRO A 49 -0.85 11.41 -9.14
CA PRO A 49 0.22 11.57 -8.15
C PRO A 49 0.58 10.26 -7.44
N ILE A 50 -0.41 9.37 -7.27
CA ILE A 50 -0.24 8.05 -6.65
C ILE A 50 0.68 7.18 -7.50
N ILE A 51 0.46 7.13 -8.82
CA ILE A 51 1.28 6.32 -9.74
C ILE A 51 2.68 6.92 -9.86
N LYS A 52 2.80 8.24 -10.01
CA LYS A 52 4.10 8.95 -10.05
C LYS A 52 4.91 8.77 -8.76
N GLY A 53 4.26 8.60 -7.62
CA GLY A 53 4.92 8.37 -6.32
C GLY A 53 5.23 6.90 -6.05
N ILE A 54 4.24 6.02 -6.20
CA ILE A 54 4.37 4.60 -5.80
C ILE A 54 5.27 3.83 -6.77
N VAL A 55 5.12 4.00 -8.08
CA VAL A 55 5.90 3.23 -9.07
C VAL A 55 7.41 3.45 -8.93
N PRO A 56 7.92 4.71 -8.92
CA PRO A 56 9.35 4.93 -8.70
C PRO A 56 9.81 4.48 -7.31
N ALA A 57 8.99 4.68 -6.26
CA ALA A 57 9.34 4.25 -4.91
C ALA A 57 9.50 2.72 -4.81
N VAL A 58 8.58 1.95 -5.39
CA VAL A 58 8.65 0.48 -5.43
C VAL A 58 9.83 0.01 -6.29
N LEU A 59 10.11 0.67 -7.42
CA LEU A 59 11.24 0.35 -8.28
C LEU A 59 12.57 0.61 -7.57
N VAL A 60 12.72 1.77 -6.95
CA VAL A 60 13.93 2.12 -6.17
C VAL A 60 14.11 1.14 -5.00
N ALA A 61 13.05 0.85 -4.25
CA ALA A 61 13.08 -0.13 -3.18
C ALA A 61 13.50 -1.51 -3.69
N GLY A 62 12.91 -1.99 -4.80
CA GLY A 62 13.24 -3.27 -5.42
C GLY A 62 14.71 -3.36 -5.85
N ILE A 63 15.24 -2.31 -6.48
CA ILE A 63 16.65 -2.21 -6.86
C ILE A 63 17.55 -2.22 -5.62
N LEU A 64 17.22 -1.41 -4.62
CA LEU A 64 17.97 -1.32 -3.36
C LEU A 64 18.02 -2.67 -2.65
N PHE A 65 16.90 -3.41 -2.62
CA PHE A 65 16.85 -4.75 -2.05
C PHE A 65 17.58 -5.79 -2.87
N HIS A 66 17.51 -5.71 -4.20
CA HIS A 66 18.25 -6.62 -5.07
C HIS A 66 19.75 -6.55 -4.80
N TYR A 67 20.31 -5.35 -4.77
CA TYR A 67 21.74 -5.16 -4.48
C TYR A 67 22.07 -5.26 -2.99
N GLY A 68 21.16 -4.88 -2.11
CA GLY A 68 21.34 -4.87 -0.66
C GLY A 68 21.17 -6.24 0.01
N ARG A 69 20.61 -7.23 -0.68
CA ARG A 69 20.28 -8.55 -0.12
C ARG A 69 21.44 -9.24 0.58
N SER A 70 22.62 -9.19 -0.02
CA SER A 70 23.84 -9.80 0.55
C SER A 70 24.25 -9.12 1.86
N TYR A 71 24.14 -7.79 1.92
CA TYR A 71 24.42 -7.02 3.14
C TYR A 71 23.37 -7.29 4.21
N ALA A 72 22.10 -7.37 3.83
CA ALA A 72 21.01 -7.69 4.75
C ALA A 72 21.18 -9.09 5.37
N GLN A 73 21.57 -10.09 4.57
CA GLN A 73 21.87 -11.44 5.07
C GLN A 73 23.04 -11.46 6.04
N MET A 74 24.13 -10.76 5.73
CA MET A 74 25.28 -10.62 6.63
C MET A 74 24.92 -9.91 7.94
N ALA A 75 24.16 -8.83 7.87
CA ALA A 75 23.69 -8.11 9.04
C ALA A 75 22.80 -8.99 9.91
N MET A 76 21.83 -9.67 9.29
CA MET A 76 20.92 -10.58 9.98
C MET A 76 21.65 -11.73 10.66
N SER A 77 22.64 -12.35 10.00
CA SER A 77 23.46 -13.42 10.59
C SER A 77 24.29 -12.98 11.79
N LYS A 78 24.72 -11.72 11.83
CA LYS A 78 25.39 -11.14 13.01
C LYS A 78 24.42 -10.84 14.14
N ILE A 79 23.28 -10.24 13.84
CA ILE A 79 22.26 -9.86 14.81
C ILE A 79 21.65 -11.09 15.50
N THR A 80 21.39 -12.16 14.74
CA THR A 80 20.82 -13.41 15.29
C THR A 80 21.76 -14.17 16.21
N LYS A 81 23.07 -13.86 16.21
CA LYS A 81 24.03 -14.41 17.16
C LYS A 81 23.97 -13.73 18.54
N VAL A 82 23.53 -12.48 18.59
CA VAL A 82 23.51 -11.67 19.81
C VAL A 82 22.09 -11.60 20.39
N ILE A 83 21.08 -11.51 19.54
CA ILE A 83 19.68 -11.29 19.94
C ILE A 83 18.86 -12.54 19.57
N PRO A 84 18.02 -13.06 20.51
CA PRO A 84 17.11 -14.16 20.19
C PRO A 84 16.19 -13.82 19.03
N ILE A 85 16.02 -14.77 18.12
CA ILE A 85 15.24 -14.58 16.88
C ILE A 85 13.80 -14.10 17.13
N LYS A 86 13.21 -14.47 18.26
CA LYS A 86 11.85 -14.03 18.69
C LYS A 86 11.79 -12.49 18.89
N ILE A 87 12.83 -11.92 19.50
CA ILE A 87 12.91 -10.47 19.73
C ILE A 87 13.11 -9.75 18.39
N ILE A 88 13.91 -10.29 17.50
CA ILE A 88 14.14 -9.72 16.17
C ILE A 88 12.82 -9.69 15.39
N VAL A 89 12.08 -10.79 15.37
CA VAL A 89 10.77 -10.87 14.72
C VAL A 89 9.79 -9.84 15.31
N PHE A 90 9.72 -9.75 16.63
CA PHE A 90 8.88 -8.78 17.31
C PHE A 90 9.24 -7.34 16.91
N LEU A 91 10.53 -6.99 16.93
CA LEU A 91 11.00 -5.66 16.53
C LEU A 91 10.68 -5.36 15.06
N ILE A 92 10.88 -6.32 14.15
CA ILE A 92 10.53 -6.17 12.73
C ILE A 92 9.04 -5.85 12.58
N VAL A 93 8.17 -6.61 13.24
CA VAL A 93 6.71 -6.41 13.15
C VAL A 93 6.32 -5.03 13.69
N VAL A 94 6.84 -4.64 14.84
CA VAL A 94 6.53 -3.33 15.45
C VAL A 94 7.06 -2.17 14.59
N ILE A 95 8.34 -2.24 14.18
CA ILE A 95 8.96 -1.17 13.38
C ILE A 95 8.26 -1.02 12.03
N LEU A 96 7.98 -2.13 11.33
CA LEU A 96 7.27 -2.07 10.05
C LEU A 96 5.83 -1.61 10.21
N GLY A 97 5.14 -2.04 11.28
CA GLY A 97 3.81 -1.56 11.60
C GLY A 97 3.76 -0.04 11.79
N LEU A 98 4.63 0.50 12.64
CA LEU A 98 4.69 1.95 12.85
C LEU A 98 5.18 2.72 11.62
N SER A 99 6.18 2.19 10.90
CA SER A 99 6.72 2.83 9.70
C SER A 99 5.71 2.85 8.55
N SER A 100 4.77 1.89 8.48
CA SER A 100 3.77 1.80 7.40
C SER A 100 2.88 3.03 7.34
N SER A 101 2.71 3.76 8.43
CA SER A 101 1.98 5.04 8.46
C SER A 101 2.67 6.15 7.65
N ILE A 102 3.97 6.01 7.36
CA ILE A 102 4.77 7.02 6.64
C ILE A 102 5.15 6.51 5.24
N ILE A 103 5.60 5.24 5.15
CA ILE A 103 6.15 4.66 3.91
C ILE A 103 5.15 3.88 3.07
N THR A 104 3.90 3.82 3.47
CA THR A 104 2.80 3.02 2.92
C THR A 104 2.86 1.53 3.27
N ALA A 105 1.69 0.89 3.33
CA ALA A 105 1.56 -0.54 3.60
C ALA A 105 2.28 -1.41 2.54
N ILE A 106 2.28 -0.97 1.28
CA ILE A 106 2.88 -1.72 0.17
C ILE A 106 4.40 -1.84 0.35
N ILE A 107 5.07 -0.73 0.64
CA ILE A 107 6.52 -0.70 0.83
C ILE A 107 6.89 -1.49 2.09
N ALA A 108 6.13 -1.32 3.19
CA ALA A 108 6.35 -2.07 4.42
C ALA A 108 6.20 -3.59 4.21
N ALA A 109 5.22 -4.03 3.41
CA ALA A 109 5.03 -5.44 3.07
C ALA A 109 6.19 -6.01 2.22
N LEU A 110 6.70 -5.24 1.26
CA LEU A 110 7.89 -5.64 0.47
C LEU A 110 9.12 -5.79 1.36
N LEU A 111 9.34 -4.86 2.29
CA LEU A 111 10.40 -4.93 3.29
C LEU A 111 10.27 -6.18 4.16
N LEU A 112 9.06 -6.47 4.63
CA LEU A 112 8.76 -7.66 5.43
C LEU A 112 9.19 -8.94 4.71
N VAL A 113 8.76 -9.11 3.45
CA VAL A 113 9.07 -10.32 2.65
C VAL A 113 10.58 -10.49 2.51
N GLU A 114 11.30 -9.42 2.21
CA GLU A 114 12.75 -9.50 2.03
C GLU A 114 13.49 -9.82 3.36
N LEU A 115 13.06 -9.19 4.46
CA LEU A 115 13.64 -9.48 5.78
C LEU A 115 13.38 -10.94 6.20
N LEU A 116 12.18 -11.46 6.01
CA LEU A 116 11.84 -12.85 6.33
C LEU A 116 12.59 -13.86 5.46
N ASN A 117 12.90 -13.51 4.22
CA ASN A 117 13.72 -14.37 3.35
C ASN A 117 15.17 -14.46 3.81
N CYS A 118 15.67 -13.43 4.50
CA CYS A 118 17.02 -13.42 5.08
C CYS A 118 17.12 -14.17 6.43
N MET A 119 15.95 -14.53 7.04
CA MET A 119 15.91 -15.16 8.36
C MET A 119 15.87 -16.69 8.28
N PRO A 120 16.62 -17.40 9.13
CA PRO A 120 16.58 -18.87 9.22
C PRO A 120 15.36 -19.34 10.03
N LEU A 121 14.16 -19.06 9.51
CA LEU A 121 12.88 -19.49 10.11
C LEU A 121 12.32 -20.70 9.35
N ASP A 122 11.68 -21.60 10.06
CA ASP A 122 10.90 -22.66 9.45
C ASP A 122 9.64 -22.12 8.76
N ARG A 123 9.10 -22.89 7.83
CA ARG A 123 7.96 -22.46 7.00
C ARG A 123 6.74 -22.05 7.82
N GLN A 124 6.41 -22.81 8.86
CA GLN A 124 5.22 -22.53 9.67
C GLN A 124 5.37 -21.23 10.47
N THR A 125 6.54 -21.03 11.05
CA THR A 125 6.85 -19.77 11.75
C THR A 125 6.82 -18.58 10.81
N LYS A 126 7.36 -18.70 9.58
CA LYS A 126 7.26 -17.63 8.55
C LYS A 126 5.81 -17.26 8.24
N ILE A 127 4.94 -18.26 8.05
CA ILE A 127 3.51 -18.03 7.79
C ILE A 127 2.86 -17.26 8.95
N ASN A 128 3.09 -17.70 10.18
CA ASN A 128 2.52 -17.04 11.35
C ASN A 128 3.01 -15.60 11.51
N VAL A 129 4.30 -15.36 11.28
CA VAL A 129 4.88 -14.01 11.32
C VAL A 129 4.30 -13.12 10.23
N VAL A 130 4.13 -13.64 9.00
CA VAL A 130 3.51 -12.88 7.91
C VAL A 130 2.08 -12.46 8.27
N ILE A 131 1.29 -13.38 8.83
CA ILE A 131 -0.09 -13.08 9.23
C ILE A 131 -0.10 -11.92 10.25
N ILE A 132 0.68 -12.05 11.34
CA ILE A 132 0.74 -11.03 12.39
C ILE A 132 1.26 -9.70 11.82
N ALA A 133 2.32 -9.74 11.02
CA ALA A 133 2.92 -8.55 10.44
C ALA A 133 1.99 -7.85 9.44
N CYS A 134 1.21 -8.59 8.65
CA CYS A 134 0.21 -8.01 7.75
C CYS A 134 -0.86 -7.23 8.52
N PHE A 135 -1.34 -7.77 9.65
CA PHE A 135 -2.25 -7.04 10.53
C PHE A 135 -1.59 -5.78 11.12
N SER A 136 -0.36 -5.91 11.63
CA SER A 136 0.37 -4.76 12.21
C SER A 136 0.62 -3.67 11.17
N ILE A 137 1.06 -4.02 9.96
CA ILE A 137 1.30 -3.09 8.86
C ILE A 137 -0.01 -2.42 8.41
N GLY A 138 -1.09 -3.20 8.25
CA GLY A 138 -2.38 -2.68 7.85
C GLY A 138 -2.96 -1.69 8.87
N LEU A 139 -2.93 -2.04 10.14
CA LEU A 139 -3.38 -1.17 11.23
C LEU A 139 -2.50 0.08 11.36
N GLY A 140 -1.17 -0.07 11.26
CA GLY A 140 -0.25 1.06 11.31
C GLY A 140 -0.43 2.02 10.14
N ALA A 141 -0.68 1.51 8.94
CA ALA A 141 -0.89 2.33 7.75
C ALA A 141 -2.14 3.23 7.85
N VAL A 142 -3.18 2.79 8.57
CA VAL A 142 -4.43 3.57 8.76
C VAL A 142 -4.21 4.82 9.59
N LEU A 143 -3.14 4.91 10.39
CA LEU A 143 -2.92 6.02 11.32
C LEU A 143 -2.74 7.38 10.63
N THR A 144 -2.26 7.41 9.39
CA THR A 144 -2.10 8.66 8.63
C THR A 144 -2.66 8.54 7.21
N PRO A 145 -3.02 9.66 6.57
CA PRO A 145 -3.47 9.67 5.18
C PRO A 145 -2.38 9.22 4.19
N VAL A 146 -1.11 9.26 4.56
CA VAL A 146 0.01 8.85 3.70
C VAL A 146 0.16 7.33 3.65
N GLY A 147 -0.13 6.65 4.76
CA GLY A 147 0.06 5.20 4.89
C GLY A 147 -0.90 4.36 4.04
N GLU A 148 -2.14 4.84 3.88
CA GLU A 148 -3.23 4.10 3.23
C GLU A 148 -4.18 5.05 2.47
N PRO A 149 -4.49 4.80 1.18
CA PRO A 149 -5.42 5.63 0.41
C PRO A 149 -6.82 5.73 1.03
N LEU A 150 -7.30 4.67 1.68
CA LEU A 150 -8.60 4.69 2.37
C LEU A 150 -8.63 5.67 3.53
N SER A 151 -7.51 5.84 4.24
CA SER A 151 -7.37 6.83 5.31
C SER A 151 -7.46 8.25 4.76
N THR A 152 -6.87 8.51 3.59
CA THR A 152 -7.01 9.79 2.89
C THR A 152 -8.46 10.09 2.57
N ILE A 153 -9.19 9.13 1.98
CA ILE A 153 -10.60 9.28 1.64
C ILE A 153 -11.43 9.53 2.90
N ALA A 154 -11.20 8.76 3.97
CA ALA A 154 -11.92 8.92 5.24
C ALA A 154 -11.71 10.32 5.83
N ILE A 155 -10.47 10.80 5.92
CA ILE A 155 -10.15 12.13 6.44
C ILE A 155 -10.78 13.21 5.57
N THR A 156 -10.69 13.11 4.23
CA THR A 156 -11.30 14.08 3.32
C THR A 156 -12.82 14.18 3.52
N LYS A 157 -13.49 13.05 3.73
CA LYS A 157 -14.95 13.03 4.00
C LYS A 157 -15.32 13.57 5.37
N LEU A 158 -14.42 13.53 6.34
CA LEU A 158 -14.61 13.98 7.71
C LEU A 158 -14.03 15.39 7.98
N GLN A 159 -13.53 16.09 6.97
CA GLN A 159 -12.97 17.46 7.10
C GLN A 159 -14.00 18.52 7.51
N GLY A 160 -15.30 18.28 7.22
CA GLY A 160 -16.38 19.19 7.59
C GLY A 160 -16.90 18.98 9.01
N GLU A 161 -17.80 19.88 9.44
CA GLU A 161 -18.52 19.72 10.71
C GLU A 161 -19.31 18.40 10.76
N PRO A 162 -19.38 17.70 11.90
CA PRO A 162 -18.87 18.12 13.21
C PRO A 162 -17.41 17.66 13.50
N TYR A 163 -16.77 16.90 12.62
CA TYR A 163 -15.53 16.19 12.93
C TYR A 163 -14.27 17.04 12.73
N ASN A 164 -14.27 17.95 11.76
CA ASN A 164 -13.14 18.81 11.40
C ASN A 164 -11.81 18.03 11.33
N ALA A 165 -11.83 16.86 10.67
CA ALA A 165 -10.73 15.92 10.63
C ALA A 165 -9.50 16.53 9.95
N GLY A 166 -8.39 16.61 10.68
CA GLY A 166 -7.07 16.97 10.17
C GLY A 166 -6.19 15.75 9.93
N PHE A 167 -4.95 15.99 9.50
CA PHE A 167 -3.98 14.95 9.17
C PHE A 167 -3.81 13.88 10.26
N PHE A 168 -3.76 14.28 11.54
CA PHE A 168 -3.59 13.37 12.69
C PHE A 168 -4.91 12.90 13.30
N PHE A 169 -6.04 13.11 12.65
CA PHE A 169 -7.34 12.73 13.19
C PHE A 169 -7.40 11.24 13.51
N LEU A 170 -7.06 10.37 12.53
CA LEU A 170 -7.09 8.92 12.72
C LEU A 170 -6.05 8.47 13.75
N PHE A 171 -4.87 9.08 13.76
CA PHE A 171 -3.85 8.81 14.78
C PHE A 171 -4.41 9.07 16.19
N ASN A 172 -5.02 10.23 16.42
CA ASN A 172 -5.57 10.57 17.73
C ASN A 172 -6.71 9.66 18.18
N GLN A 173 -7.48 9.13 17.22
CA GLN A 173 -8.62 8.25 17.50
C GLN A 173 -8.20 6.79 17.69
N LEU A 174 -7.24 6.29 16.92
CA LEU A 174 -6.93 4.88 16.80
C LEU A 174 -5.62 4.44 17.45
N ALA A 175 -4.65 5.35 17.65
CA ALA A 175 -3.31 4.98 18.14
C ALA A 175 -3.30 4.29 19.50
N VAL A 176 -4.32 4.51 20.34
CA VAL A 176 -4.44 3.84 21.65
C VAL A 176 -4.87 2.38 21.50
N TYR A 177 -5.50 2.03 20.38
CA TYR A 177 -6.01 0.68 20.12
C TYR A 177 -5.09 -0.18 19.24
N ILE A 178 -4.09 0.43 18.62
CA ILE A 178 -3.09 -0.21 17.75
C ILE A 178 -1.76 -0.37 18.48
#